data_c307b7440c236ae5346c488cc0150d3f
#
_entry.id   c307b7440c236ae5346c488cc0150d3f
#
_cell.length_a   1.000
_cell.length_b   1.000
_cell.length_c   1.000
_cell.angle_alpha   90.00
_cell.angle_beta   90.00
_cell.angle_gamma   90.00
#
_symmetry.space_group_name_H-M   'P 1'
#
loop_
_entity.id
_entity.type
_entity.pdbx_description
1 polymer ?
#
loop_
_entity_poly.entity_id
_entity_poly.type
_entity_poly.pdbx_seq_one_letter_code
_entity_poly.pdbx_strand_id
1 'polypeptide(L)'
;LNTPIQEGNNLYGVVTDPNGAPVGGIVVSDGFSCVATDANGVYQMPRHADAFHVFYRIPADREIPMSEGRPCFWQRLSKTQERYDFVLMPQQAVETDFKLVCIADPQVQKDTDLARFKEESVPDIRAHVSTLEGPVYGITLGDIIFNERSKDVTNQMMPPIALAMRESEIGLKLFQVMGNHDNCMTPTVTDESSNFDLAGRRNFEYKFGPCDYSFDRGNAHIVAMDDILLTDEKHNPSDYEGGFTDAQVEWLRQDLSLVPKDKLVIFCVHIPLRNATSFNRETVRNLLKEFDNVHI
;
A
#
# COMPACT_ATOMS: atom_id res chain seq x y z
N LEU A 1 13.39 21.91 -13.28
CA LEU A 1 12.86 22.10 -11.93
C LEU A 1 13.05 23.55 -11.48
N ASN A 2 12.02 24.10 -10.83
CA ASN A 2 12.13 25.48 -10.29
C ASN A 2 12.85 25.51 -8.92
N THR A 3 13.05 24.35 -8.30
CA THR A 3 13.85 24.17 -7.08
C THR A 3 15.10 23.36 -7.44
N PRO A 4 16.30 23.82 -7.08
CA PRO A 4 17.55 23.08 -7.28
C PRO A 4 17.54 21.77 -6.47
N ILE A 5 18.08 20.70 -7.07
CA ILE A 5 18.29 19.45 -6.35
C ILE A 5 19.52 19.57 -5.46
N GLN A 6 19.38 19.24 -4.19
CA GLN A 6 20.45 19.29 -3.21
C GLN A 6 21.42 18.11 -3.43
N GLU A 7 22.68 18.34 -3.13
CA GLU A 7 23.70 17.28 -3.20
C GLU A 7 23.34 16.10 -2.31
N GLY A 8 23.47 14.89 -2.83
CA GLY A 8 23.11 13.64 -2.15
C GLY A 8 21.67 13.17 -2.43
N ASN A 9 20.77 14.00 -2.97
CA ASN A 9 19.44 13.60 -3.37
C ASN A 9 19.47 13.05 -4.81
N ASN A 10 19.13 11.78 -4.94
CA ASN A 10 19.11 11.06 -6.21
C ASN A 10 17.72 10.41 -6.50
N LEU A 11 16.70 10.80 -5.75
CA LEU A 11 15.29 10.54 -6.04
C LEU A 11 14.52 11.85 -5.92
N TYR A 12 13.97 12.33 -7.03
CA TYR A 12 13.27 13.61 -7.08
C TYR A 12 12.23 13.65 -8.19
N GLY A 13 11.36 14.65 -8.14
CA GLY A 13 10.36 14.88 -9.18
C GLY A 13 9.50 16.10 -8.88
N VAL A 14 8.49 16.30 -9.74
CA VAL A 14 7.50 17.36 -9.60
C VAL A 14 6.11 16.74 -9.50
N VAL A 15 5.31 17.25 -8.59
CA VAL A 15 3.89 16.97 -8.50
C VAL A 15 3.12 18.16 -9.04
N THR A 16 2.26 17.93 -10.03
CA THR A 16 1.46 18.97 -10.69
C THR A 16 -0.01 18.59 -10.73
N ASP A 17 -0.85 19.58 -10.99
CA ASP A 17 -2.22 19.35 -11.45
C ASP A 17 -2.24 19.04 -12.96
N PRO A 18 -3.40 18.72 -13.56
CA PRO A 18 -3.52 18.44 -14.99
C PRO A 18 -3.18 19.63 -15.93
N ASN A 19 -3.18 20.85 -15.39
CA ASN A 19 -2.82 22.06 -16.15
C ASN A 19 -1.32 22.38 -16.05
N GLY A 20 -0.55 21.54 -15.34
CA GLY A 20 0.87 21.74 -15.09
C GLY A 20 1.19 22.69 -13.96
N ALA A 21 0.19 23.15 -13.17
CA ALA A 21 0.44 23.96 -11.99
C ALA A 21 1.03 23.10 -10.86
N PRO A 22 2.05 23.60 -10.14
CA PRO A 22 2.69 22.85 -9.07
C PRO A 22 1.74 22.61 -7.89
N VAL A 23 1.85 21.41 -7.28
CA VAL A 23 1.08 21.08 -6.08
C VAL A 23 2.04 20.85 -4.91
N GLY A 24 2.05 21.82 -3.98
CA GLY A 24 2.87 21.75 -2.76
C GLY A 24 2.17 20.97 -1.64
N GLY A 25 2.97 20.48 -0.68
CA GLY A 25 2.49 19.76 0.50
C GLY A 25 2.08 18.30 0.26
N ILE A 26 2.37 17.75 -0.92
CA ILE A 26 2.11 16.34 -1.21
C ILE A 26 3.23 15.50 -0.60
N VAL A 27 2.87 14.54 0.24
CA VAL A 27 3.83 13.60 0.82
C VAL A 27 4.20 12.55 -0.22
N VAL A 28 5.49 12.43 -0.50
CA VAL A 28 6.07 11.43 -1.40
C VAL A 28 7.03 10.55 -0.61
N SER A 29 7.03 9.27 -0.93
CA SER A 29 7.83 8.26 -0.22
C SER A 29 8.50 7.29 -1.19
N ASP A 30 9.62 6.72 -0.76
CA ASP A 30 10.29 5.58 -1.38
C ASP A 30 10.06 4.25 -0.61
N GLY A 31 9.17 4.27 0.40
CA GLY A 31 8.89 3.16 1.30
C GLY A 31 9.77 3.15 2.56
N PHE A 32 10.75 4.07 2.65
CA PHE A 32 11.66 4.21 3.78
C PHE A 32 11.68 5.64 4.35
N SER A 33 11.53 6.62 3.49
CA SER A 33 11.49 8.04 3.84
C SER A 33 10.23 8.71 3.30
N CYS A 34 9.76 9.74 4.01
CA CYS A 34 8.64 10.58 3.60
C CYS A 34 9.11 12.04 3.51
N VAL A 35 8.82 12.70 2.38
CA VAL A 35 9.07 14.13 2.19
C VAL A 35 7.85 14.81 1.60
N ALA A 36 7.62 16.08 1.95
CA ALA A 36 6.56 16.87 1.34
C ALA A 36 7.10 17.68 0.16
N THR A 37 6.29 17.83 -0.89
CA THR A 37 6.63 18.76 -1.99
C THR A 37 6.66 20.19 -1.50
N ASP A 38 7.59 20.98 -2.03
CA ASP A 38 7.68 22.43 -1.79
C ASP A 38 6.61 23.23 -2.56
N ALA A 39 6.64 24.55 -2.45
CA ALA A 39 5.69 25.43 -3.16
C ALA A 39 5.78 25.33 -4.70
N ASN A 40 6.89 24.83 -5.25
CA ASN A 40 7.08 24.56 -6.67
C ASN A 40 6.65 23.14 -7.06
N GLY A 41 6.03 22.38 -6.14
CA GLY A 41 5.65 20.99 -6.33
C GLY A 41 6.83 20.01 -6.35
N VAL A 42 8.03 20.44 -6.00
CA VAL A 42 9.25 19.62 -6.07
C VAL A 42 9.42 18.82 -4.78
N TYR A 43 9.66 17.54 -4.92
CA TYR A 43 10.16 16.66 -3.85
C TYR A 43 11.56 16.16 -4.20
N GLN A 44 12.37 15.89 -3.20
CA GLN A 44 13.70 15.32 -3.36
C GLN A 44 14.17 14.64 -2.08
N MET A 45 14.83 13.50 -2.21
CA MET A 45 15.38 12.72 -1.11
C MET A 45 16.55 11.84 -1.55
N PRO A 46 17.43 11.42 -0.64
CA PRO A 46 18.31 10.28 -0.90
C PRO A 46 17.46 9.04 -1.09
N ARG A 47 17.62 8.33 -2.21
CA ARG A 47 16.92 7.06 -2.46
C ARG A 47 17.50 5.97 -1.56
N HIS A 48 16.64 5.24 -0.84
CA HIS A 48 17.07 4.07 -0.11
C HIS A 48 17.51 2.94 -1.06
N ALA A 49 18.52 2.17 -0.68
CA ALA A 49 19.08 1.10 -1.53
C ALA A 49 18.04 0.01 -1.87
N ASP A 50 17.15 -0.30 -0.94
CA ASP A 50 16.09 -1.31 -1.09
C ASP A 50 14.77 -0.75 -1.61
N ALA A 51 14.69 0.55 -1.90
CA ALA A 51 13.48 1.18 -2.42
C ALA A 51 13.10 0.59 -3.78
N PHE A 52 11.86 0.10 -3.88
CA PHE A 52 11.33 -0.56 -5.05
C PHE A 52 10.33 0.29 -5.84
N HIS A 53 9.58 1.13 -5.13
CA HIS A 53 8.66 2.10 -5.67
C HIS A 53 8.96 3.51 -5.16
N VAL A 54 8.53 4.51 -5.91
CA VAL A 54 8.26 5.85 -5.42
C VAL A 54 6.76 6.08 -5.55
N PHE A 55 6.15 6.62 -4.51
CA PHE A 55 4.70 6.82 -4.45
C PHE A 55 4.34 8.07 -3.65
N TYR A 56 3.13 8.53 -3.81
CA TYR A 56 2.63 9.64 -3.01
C TYR A 56 1.42 9.23 -2.18
N ARG A 57 1.26 9.85 -1.02
CA ARG A 57 0.05 9.78 -0.22
C ARG A 57 -1.07 10.52 -0.98
N ILE A 58 -2.13 9.78 -1.36
CA ILE A 58 -3.24 10.36 -2.11
C ILE A 58 -4.00 11.31 -1.17
N PRO A 59 -4.05 12.64 -1.43
CA PRO A 59 -4.81 13.57 -0.59
C PRO A 59 -6.32 13.37 -0.75
N ALA A 60 -7.10 13.76 0.28
CA ALA A 60 -8.55 13.61 0.27
C ALA A 60 -9.24 14.46 -0.81
N ASP A 61 -8.61 15.56 -1.25
CA ASP A 61 -9.11 16.45 -2.32
C ASP A 61 -8.67 16.04 -3.74
N ARG A 62 -8.04 14.87 -3.87
CA ARG A 62 -7.55 14.34 -5.15
C ARG A 62 -8.22 13.00 -5.50
N GLU A 63 -8.44 12.79 -6.79
CA GLU A 63 -8.95 11.51 -7.28
C GLU A 63 -7.94 10.39 -7.00
N ILE A 64 -8.45 9.17 -6.79
CA ILE A 64 -7.61 7.97 -6.73
C ILE A 64 -7.17 7.66 -8.16
N PRO A 65 -5.86 7.69 -8.46
CA PRO A 65 -5.37 7.32 -9.78
C PRO A 65 -5.55 5.82 -10.01
N MET A 66 -6.02 5.47 -11.20
CA MET A 66 -6.31 4.10 -11.57
C MET A 66 -5.47 3.64 -12.74
N SER A 67 -4.90 2.44 -12.65
CA SER A 67 -4.25 1.75 -13.76
C SER A 67 -4.71 0.30 -13.79
N GLU A 68 -5.06 -0.20 -14.95
CA GLU A 68 -5.60 -1.56 -15.12
C GLU A 68 -6.76 -1.90 -14.17
N GLY A 69 -7.57 -0.90 -13.78
CA GLY A 69 -8.72 -1.05 -12.87
C GLY A 69 -8.37 -1.19 -11.40
N ARG A 70 -7.17 -0.78 -10.98
CA ARG A 70 -6.70 -0.76 -9.59
C ARG A 70 -6.07 0.59 -9.24
N PRO A 71 -6.09 1.00 -7.96
CA PRO A 71 -5.33 2.17 -7.50
C PRO A 71 -3.84 2.05 -7.87
N CYS A 72 -3.31 3.12 -8.51
CA CYS A 72 -1.92 3.15 -8.96
C CYS A 72 -1.32 4.55 -8.73
N PHE A 73 -0.96 4.84 -7.48
CA PHE A 73 -0.37 6.09 -7.00
C PHE A 73 1.16 6.03 -6.89
N TRP A 74 1.76 5.07 -7.57
CA TRP A 74 3.18 4.72 -7.49
C TRP A 74 3.80 4.53 -8.87
N GLN A 75 5.11 4.64 -8.91
CA GLN A 75 5.94 4.26 -10.05
C GLN A 75 7.03 3.31 -9.57
N ARG A 76 7.35 2.30 -10.38
CA ARG A 76 8.46 1.40 -10.08
C ARG A 76 9.78 2.12 -10.33
N LEU A 77 10.69 2.02 -9.37
CA LEU A 77 12.01 2.60 -9.48
C LEU A 77 12.90 1.78 -10.44
N SER A 78 13.63 2.48 -11.27
CA SER A 78 14.67 1.92 -12.14
C SER A 78 16.06 2.29 -11.60
N LYS A 79 17.06 1.46 -11.88
CA LYS A 79 18.46 1.70 -11.43
C LYS A 79 19.08 2.97 -12.06
N THR A 80 18.55 3.42 -13.19
CA THR A 80 19.16 4.51 -14.01
C THR A 80 18.34 5.79 -14.01
N GLN A 81 17.12 5.76 -13.43
CA GLN A 81 16.23 6.92 -13.40
C GLN A 81 16.18 7.50 -11.99
N GLU A 82 16.34 8.81 -11.89
CA GLU A 82 16.28 9.56 -10.63
C GLU A 82 15.03 10.42 -10.53
N ARG A 83 14.45 10.84 -11.67
CA ARG A 83 13.30 11.73 -11.73
C ARG A 83 12.00 10.97 -12.00
N TYR A 84 11.01 11.19 -11.12
CA TYR A 84 9.65 10.63 -11.23
C TYR A 84 8.64 11.73 -10.94
N ASP A 85 7.86 12.09 -11.95
CA ASP A 85 6.85 13.14 -11.84
C ASP A 85 5.46 12.53 -11.65
N PHE A 86 4.57 13.25 -10.92
CA PHE A 86 3.19 12.84 -10.70
C PHE A 86 2.22 13.96 -11.11
N VAL A 87 1.07 13.56 -11.66
CA VAL A 87 -0.04 14.46 -11.97
C VAL A 87 -1.24 14.06 -11.13
N LEU A 88 -1.75 14.96 -10.31
CA LEU A 88 -2.86 14.70 -9.39
C LEU A 88 -4.14 15.36 -9.90
N MET A 89 -5.10 14.55 -10.26
CA MET A 89 -6.43 15.01 -10.65
C MET A 89 -7.20 15.54 -9.44
N PRO A 90 -7.79 16.75 -9.49
CA PRO A 90 -8.61 17.25 -8.40
C PRO A 90 -9.89 16.43 -8.25
N GLN A 91 -10.31 16.17 -7.01
CA GLN A 91 -11.60 15.56 -6.70
C GLN A 91 -12.73 16.51 -7.14
N GLN A 92 -13.79 15.98 -7.77
CA GLN A 92 -14.92 16.80 -8.25
C GLN A 92 -15.77 17.38 -7.10
N ALA A 93 -15.84 16.67 -5.99
CA ALA A 93 -16.59 17.09 -4.80
C ALA A 93 -15.78 16.78 -3.54
N VAL A 94 -15.90 17.65 -2.54
CA VAL A 94 -15.30 17.40 -1.21
C VAL A 94 -16.08 16.27 -0.54
N GLU A 95 -15.38 15.21 -0.18
CA GLU A 95 -15.92 14.11 0.59
C GLU A 95 -15.76 14.39 2.07
N THR A 96 -16.86 14.37 2.83
CA THR A 96 -16.85 14.47 4.29
C THR A 96 -16.99 13.09 4.92
N ASP A 97 -17.76 12.23 4.27
CA ASP A 97 -18.08 10.88 4.71
C ASP A 97 -17.82 9.88 3.59
N PHE A 98 -17.37 8.70 3.93
CA PHE A 98 -17.20 7.59 3.00
C PHE A 98 -17.44 6.25 3.70
N LYS A 99 -17.57 5.18 2.93
CA LYS A 99 -17.61 3.81 3.43
C LYS A 99 -16.35 3.09 2.99
N LEU A 100 -15.74 2.35 3.91
CA LEU A 100 -14.60 1.48 3.63
C LEU A 100 -15.04 0.03 3.79
N VAL A 101 -15.10 -0.69 2.67
CA VAL A 101 -15.42 -2.13 2.65
C VAL A 101 -14.12 -2.91 2.82
N CYS A 102 -14.01 -3.65 3.91
CA CYS A 102 -12.86 -4.49 4.20
C CYS A 102 -13.13 -5.93 3.72
N ILE A 103 -12.20 -6.51 2.96
CA ILE A 103 -12.28 -7.88 2.43
C ILE A 103 -11.08 -8.64 2.99
N ALA A 104 -11.32 -9.56 3.91
CA ALA A 104 -10.29 -10.38 4.52
C ALA A 104 -10.28 -11.78 3.91
N ASP A 105 -9.08 -12.33 3.75
CA ASP A 105 -8.83 -13.76 3.53
C ASP A 105 -9.61 -14.39 2.36
N PRO A 106 -9.57 -13.86 1.14
CA PRO A 106 -10.15 -14.56 -0.01
C PRO A 106 -9.53 -15.94 -0.26
N GLN A 107 -8.25 -16.08 0.04
CA GLN A 107 -7.46 -17.31 0.06
C GLN A 107 -7.69 -18.23 -1.16
N VAL A 108 -7.64 -17.65 -2.36
CA VAL A 108 -7.81 -18.40 -3.62
C VAL A 108 -6.60 -19.29 -3.87
N GLN A 109 -6.80 -20.62 -3.90
CA GLN A 109 -5.75 -21.60 -4.06
C GLN A 109 -5.72 -22.23 -5.45
N LYS A 110 -6.87 -22.44 -6.07
CA LYS A 110 -7.05 -23.18 -7.32
C LYS A 110 -8.20 -22.63 -8.15
N ASP A 111 -8.33 -23.11 -9.38
CA ASP A 111 -9.34 -22.63 -10.34
C ASP A 111 -10.78 -22.69 -9.80
N THR A 112 -11.11 -23.71 -8.99
CA THR A 112 -12.45 -23.80 -8.37
C THR A 112 -12.70 -22.72 -7.34
N ASP A 113 -11.66 -22.28 -6.60
CA ASP A 113 -11.79 -21.20 -5.61
C ASP A 113 -11.87 -19.87 -6.35
N LEU A 114 -11.10 -19.69 -7.43
CA LEU A 114 -11.19 -18.53 -8.29
C LEU A 114 -12.59 -18.40 -8.94
N ALA A 115 -13.13 -19.52 -9.42
CA ALA A 115 -14.48 -19.55 -9.98
C ALA A 115 -15.52 -19.13 -8.93
N ARG A 116 -15.46 -19.67 -7.72
CA ARG A 116 -16.35 -19.27 -6.62
C ARG A 116 -16.18 -17.81 -6.22
N PHE A 117 -14.95 -17.33 -6.15
CA PHE A 117 -14.70 -15.90 -5.86
C PHE A 117 -15.38 -15.01 -6.91
N LYS A 118 -15.27 -15.34 -8.20
CA LYS A 118 -15.88 -14.58 -9.30
C LYS A 118 -17.40 -14.72 -9.39
N GLU A 119 -17.92 -15.90 -9.10
CA GLU A 119 -19.35 -16.24 -9.31
C GLU A 119 -20.21 -16.03 -8.06
N GLU A 120 -19.61 -16.09 -6.87
CA GLU A 120 -20.30 -15.93 -5.59
C GLU A 120 -19.88 -14.64 -4.87
N SER A 121 -18.58 -14.48 -4.53
CA SER A 121 -18.09 -13.38 -3.69
C SER A 121 -18.17 -12.03 -4.40
N VAL A 122 -17.73 -11.93 -5.65
CA VAL A 122 -17.76 -10.67 -6.40
C VAL A 122 -19.18 -10.15 -6.62
N PRO A 123 -20.17 -10.96 -7.05
CA PRO A 123 -21.57 -10.51 -7.15
C PRO A 123 -22.16 -10.09 -5.80
N ASP A 124 -21.85 -10.78 -4.71
CA ASP A 124 -22.35 -10.46 -3.37
C ASP A 124 -21.77 -9.11 -2.89
N ILE A 125 -20.47 -8.90 -3.04
CA ILE A 125 -19.81 -7.63 -2.74
C ILE A 125 -20.43 -6.49 -3.58
N ARG A 126 -20.63 -6.68 -4.88
CA ARG A 126 -21.26 -5.67 -5.75
C ARG A 126 -22.68 -5.35 -5.32
N ALA A 127 -23.46 -6.38 -4.98
CA ALA A 127 -24.82 -6.21 -4.50
C ALA A 127 -24.83 -5.40 -3.19
N HIS A 128 -23.97 -5.72 -2.25
CA HIS A 128 -23.83 -4.95 -1.00
C HIS A 128 -23.41 -3.50 -1.28
N VAL A 129 -22.36 -3.29 -2.06
CA VAL A 129 -21.84 -1.94 -2.41
C VAL A 129 -22.93 -1.09 -3.06
N SER A 130 -23.80 -1.67 -3.91
CA SER A 130 -24.90 -0.95 -4.55
C SER A 130 -25.99 -0.45 -3.57
N THR A 131 -26.03 -0.96 -2.35
CA THR A 131 -26.95 -0.49 -1.30
C THR A 131 -26.38 0.65 -0.46
N LEU A 132 -25.09 0.94 -0.58
CA LEU A 132 -24.40 1.98 0.19
C LEU A 132 -24.55 3.34 -0.49
N GLU A 133 -24.88 4.36 0.31
CA GLU A 133 -24.95 5.74 -0.18
C GLU A 133 -23.61 6.48 -0.01
N GLY A 134 -23.30 7.35 -0.97
CA GLY A 134 -22.09 8.18 -0.99
C GLY A 134 -20.86 7.43 -1.48
N PRO A 135 -19.66 7.99 -1.29
CA PRO A 135 -18.41 7.38 -1.72
C PRO A 135 -18.13 6.06 -1.00
N VAL A 136 -17.76 5.02 -1.77
CA VAL A 136 -17.42 3.70 -1.25
C VAL A 136 -16.05 3.28 -1.79
N TYR A 137 -15.16 2.89 -0.91
CA TYR A 137 -13.83 2.39 -1.22
C TYR A 137 -13.66 0.99 -0.65
N GLY A 138 -12.72 0.23 -1.17
CA GLY A 138 -12.40 -1.08 -0.67
C GLY A 138 -10.95 -1.21 -0.23
N ILE A 139 -10.69 -2.10 0.72
CA ILE A 139 -9.36 -2.52 1.10
C ILE A 139 -9.37 -4.01 1.43
N THR A 140 -8.40 -4.77 0.91
CA THR A 140 -8.18 -6.14 1.40
C THR A 140 -7.40 -6.10 2.71
N LEU A 141 -7.57 -7.13 3.53
CA LEU A 141 -6.81 -7.28 4.78
C LEU A 141 -5.86 -8.48 4.72
N GLY A 142 -5.31 -8.75 3.54
CA GLY A 142 -4.33 -9.80 3.32
C GLY A 142 -4.93 -11.17 2.96
N ASP A 143 -4.03 -12.12 2.70
CA ASP A 143 -4.33 -13.49 2.30
C ASP A 143 -5.25 -13.56 1.08
N ILE A 144 -4.89 -12.81 0.04
CA ILE A 144 -5.62 -12.77 -1.24
C ILE A 144 -5.58 -14.14 -1.90
N ILE A 145 -4.40 -14.76 -1.90
CA ILE A 145 -4.20 -16.15 -2.33
C ILE A 145 -3.89 -17.04 -1.14
N PHE A 146 -4.09 -18.36 -1.30
CA PHE A 146 -3.87 -19.30 -0.19
C PHE A 146 -2.40 -19.66 -0.01
N ASN A 147 -1.59 -19.64 -1.03
CA ASN A 147 -0.24 -20.17 -0.88
C ASN A 147 0.73 -19.70 -1.95
N GLU A 148 1.54 -18.73 -1.59
CA GLU A 148 2.75 -18.39 -2.33
C GLU A 148 3.94 -19.32 -2.02
N ARG A 149 3.71 -20.43 -1.30
CA ARG A 149 4.77 -21.34 -0.81
C ARG A 149 5.54 -22.06 -1.91
N SER A 150 4.96 -22.19 -3.11
CA SER A 150 5.72 -22.63 -4.27
C SER A 150 5.59 -21.59 -5.38
N LYS A 151 6.68 -21.30 -6.07
CA LYS A 151 6.68 -20.44 -7.28
C LYS A 151 5.58 -20.79 -8.28
N ASP A 152 5.18 -22.07 -8.32
CA ASP A 152 4.22 -22.57 -9.29
C ASP A 152 2.77 -22.20 -8.97
N VAL A 153 2.39 -22.15 -7.70
CA VAL A 153 1.01 -21.83 -7.29
C VAL A 153 0.75 -20.32 -7.31
N THR A 154 1.69 -19.53 -6.88
CA THR A 154 1.59 -18.07 -6.86
C THR A 154 1.46 -17.47 -8.24
N ASN A 155 2.32 -17.93 -9.17
CA ASN A 155 2.26 -17.47 -10.55
C ASN A 155 0.95 -17.86 -11.23
N GLN A 156 0.21 -18.84 -10.71
CA GLN A 156 -1.07 -19.27 -11.25
C GLN A 156 -2.27 -18.48 -10.72
N MET A 157 -2.30 -18.12 -9.43
CA MET A 157 -3.49 -17.53 -8.80
C MET A 157 -3.42 -16.01 -8.64
N MET A 158 -2.26 -15.43 -8.39
CA MET A 158 -2.13 -13.97 -8.21
C MET A 158 -2.58 -13.16 -9.45
N PRO A 159 -2.18 -13.50 -10.69
CA PRO A 159 -2.65 -12.76 -11.86
C PRO A 159 -4.17 -12.85 -12.07
N PRO A 160 -4.82 -14.03 -12.06
CA PRO A 160 -6.25 -14.10 -12.34
C PRO A 160 -7.12 -13.52 -11.22
N ILE A 161 -6.72 -13.62 -9.94
CA ILE A 161 -7.48 -12.96 -8.87
C ILE A 161 -7.34 -11.45 -8.94
N ALA A 162 -6.16 -10.94 -9.28
CA ALA A 162 -5.95 -9.51 -9.48
C ALA A 162 -6.84 -8.94 -10.60
N LEU A 163 -7.18 -9.73 -11.63
CA LEU A 163 -8.15 -9.37 -12.64
C LEU A 163 -9.58 -9.34 -12.08
N ALA A 164 -9.95 -10.31 -11.26
CA ALA A 164 -11.27 -10.37 -10.63
C ALA A 164 -11.49 -9.25 -9.59
N MET A 165 -10.42 -8.67 -9.07
CA MET A 165 -10.45 -7.56 -8.12
C MET A 165 -10.38 -6.17 -8.77
N ARG A 166 -10.46 -6.06 -10.10
CA ARG A 166 -10.54 -4.76 -10.79
C ARG A 166 -11.84 -4.04 -10.44
N GLU A 167 -11.82 -2.71 -10.46
CA GLU A 167 -13.01 -1.90 -10.21
C GLU A 167 -14.19 -2.28 -11.12
N SER A 168 -13.93 -2.58 -12.40
CA SER A 168 -14.96 -3.03 -13.35
C SER A 168 -15.64 -4.33 -12.93
N GLU A 169 -14.93 -5.21 -12.23
CA GLU A 169 -15.43 -6.51 -11.78
C GLU A 169 -16.07 -6.41 -10.38
N ILE A 170 -15.33 -5.90 -9.40
CA ILE A 170 -15.77 -5.90 -8.00
C ILE A 170 -16.63 -4.68 -7.63
N GLY A 171 -16.61 -3.61 -8.44
CA GLY A 171 -17.37 -2.39 -8.18
C GLY A 171 -16.76 -1.44 -7.15
N LEU A 172 -15.49 -1.65 -6.79
CA LEU A 172 -14.76 -0.89 -5.79
C LEU A 172 -13.39 -0.45 -6.32
N LYS A 173 -12.96 0.76 -5.98
CA LYS A 173 -11.54 1.12 -5.99
C LYS A 173 -10.89 0.42 -4.81
N LEU A 174 -10.26 -0.74 -5.07
CA LEU A 174 -9.84 -1.69 -4.05
C LEU A 174 -8.33 -1.58 -3.81
N PHE A 175 -7.97 -1.08 -2.63
CA PHE A 175 -6.60 -1.09 -2.12
C PHE A 175 -6.23 -2.48 -1.58
N GLN A 176 -4.93 -2.76 -1.43
CA GLN A 176 -4.46 -4.09 -1.07
C GLN A 176 -3.53 -4.03 0.15
N VAL A 177 -3.80 -4.88 1.13
CA VAL A 177 -2.86 -5.23 2.21
C VAL A 177 -2.35 -6.64 1.94
N MET A 178 -1.08 -6.88 2.19
CA MET A 178 -0.47 -8.20 2.05
C MET A 178 -0.71 -9.04 3.31
N GLY A 179 -0.96 -10.35 3.13
CA GLY A 179 -0.99 -11.33 4.21
C GLY A 179 0.14 -12.35 4.11
N ASN A 180 0.21 -13.28 5.06
CA ASN A 180 1.29 -14.25 5.10
C ASN A 180 1.22 -15.25 3.94
N HIS A 181 0.04 -15.56 3.43
CA HIS A 181 -0.12 -16.41 2.27
C HIS A 181 0.20 -15.71 0.93
N ASP A 182 0.22 -14.38 0.90
CA ASP A 182 0.63 -13.58 -0.26
C ASP A 182 2.14 -13.41 -0.35
N ASN A 183 2.87 -13.77 0.70
CA ASN A 183 4.32 -13.65 0.78
C ASN A 183 5.00 -14.87 0.16
N CYS A 184 6.00 -14.67 -0.69
CA CYS A 184 6.81 -15.78 -1.21
C CYS A 184 7.73 -16.33 -0.11
N MET A 185 7.40 -17.50 0.40
CA MET A 185 8.14 -18.10 1.52
C MET A 185 9.49 -18.73 1.12
N THR A 186 9.77 -18.84 -0.17
CA THR A 186 11.05 -19.37 -0.70
C THR A 186 11.61 -18.44 -1.78
N PRO A 187 11.79 -17.13 -1.48
CA PRO A 187 12.23 -16.18 -2.48
C PRO A 187 13.70 -16.36 -2.84
N THR A 188 14.10 -15.78 -3.95
CA THR A 188 15.51 -15.63 -4.28
C THR A 188 15.91 -14.19 -4.01
N VAL A 189 16.85 -13.97 -3.10
CA VAL A 189 17.47 -12.66 -2.85
C VAL A 189 18.23 -12.22 -4.09
N THR A 190 18.01 -10.99 -4.53
CA THR A 190 18.61 -10.41 -5.72
C THR A 190 19.10 -8.99 -5.41
N ASP A 191 19.69 -8.33 -6.39
CA ASP A 191 20.06 -6.90 -6.28
C ASP A 191 18.86 -5.96 -6.08
N GLU A 192 17.62 -6.43 -6.32
CA GLU A 192 16.39 -5.66 -6.11
C GLU A 192 15.80 -5.91 -4.71
N SER A 193 16.40 -6.81 -3.93
CA SER A 193 15.97 -7.19 -2.59
C SER A 193 17.16 -7.64 -1.78
N SER A 194 17.67 -6.80 -0.91
CA SER A 194 18.91 -7.04 -0.16
C SER A 194 18.80 -8.11 0.92
N ASN A 195 17.60 -8.49 1.30
CA ASN A 195 17.32 -9.50 2.31
C ASN A 195 16.13 -10.39 1.93
N PHE A 196 15.93 -11.44 2.73
CA PHE A 196 14.95 -12.47 2.48
C PHE A 196 13.51 -11.97 2.62
N ASP A 197 13.24 -11.12 3.59
CA ASP A 197 11.93 -10.50 3.82
C ASP A 197 11.48 -9.65 2.64
N LEU A 198 12.33 -8.72 2.21
CA LEU A 198 12.05 -7.90 1.02
C LEU A 198 11.90 -8.73 -0.25
N ALA A 199 12.69 -9.81 -0.40
CA ALA A 199 12.55 -10.70 -1.54
C ALA A 199 11.21 -11.45 -1.53
N GLY A 200 10.70 -11.80 -0.36
CA GLY A 200 9.43 -12.49 -0.17
C GLY A 200 8.23 -11.71 -0.68
N ARG A 201 8.21 -10.40 -0.49
CA ARG A 201 7.08 -9.55 -0.87
C ARG A 201 7.11 -9.01 -2.30
N ARG A 202 8.20 -9.21 -3.06
CA ARG A 202 8.38 -8.65 -4.42
C ARG A 202 7.29 -9.03 -5.40
N ASN A 203 6.77 -10.26 -5.37
CA ASN A 203 5.68 -10.66 -6.27
C ASN A 203 4.40 -9.87 -6.03
N PHE A 204 4.05 -9.62 -4.77
CA PHE A 204 2.94 -8.77 -4.40
C PHE A 204 3.18 -7.33 -4.86
N GLU A 205 4.36 -6.77 -4.59
CA GLU A 205 4.75 -5.42 -4.97
C GLU A 205 4.75 -5.21 -6.50
N TYR A 206 5.15 -6.20 -7.28
CA TYR A 206 5.03 -6.16 -8.75
C TYR A 206 3.59 -6.06 -9.23
N LYS A 207 2.65 -6.66 -8.50
CA LYS A 207 1.26 -6.74 -8.91
C LYS A 207 0.41 -5.59 -8.38
N PHE A 208 0.63 -5.20 -7.13
CA PHE A 208 -0.25 -4.28 -6.40
C PHE A 208 0.42 -2.96 -5.98
N GLY A 209 1.74 -2.84 -6.09
CA GLY A 209 2.49 -1.66 -5.65
C GLY A 209 3.05 -1.80 -4.23
N PRO A 210 3.35 -0.69 -3.55
CA PRO A 210 3.99 -0.71 -2.24
C PRO A 210 3.14 -1.48 -1.22
N CYS A 211 3.81 -2.23 -0.32
CA CYS A 211 3.16 -2.93 0.79
C CYS A 211 2.86 -1.99 1.96
N ASP A 212 3.73 -0.99 2.17
CA ASP A 212 3.59 0.03 3.21
C ASP A 212 3.24 1.36 2.54
N TYR A 213 2.04 1.88 2.77
CA TYR A 213 1.56 3.12 2.16
C TYR A 213 0.40 3.74 2.95
N SER A 214 0.08 4.98 2.64
CA SER A 214 -1.08 5.68 3.21
C SER A 214 -1.83 6.51 2.17
N PHE A 215 -3.07 6.84 2.48
CA PHE A 215 -3.91 7.73 1.70
C PHE A 215 -4.98 8.39 2.57
N ASP A 216 -5.50 9.53 2.12
CA ASP A 216 -6.53 10.28 2.85
C ASP A 216 -7.88 10.20 2.13
N ARG A 217 -8.97 10.04 2.88
CA ARG A 217 -10.36 10.22 2.41
C ARG A 217 -11.19 10.91 3.49
N GLY A 218 -11.98 11.91 3.09
CA GLY A 218 -12.70 12.73 4.07
C GLY A 218 -11.77 13.25 5.16
N ASN A 219 -12.14 13.04 6.41
CA ASN A 219 -11.29 13.36 7.57
C ASN A 219 -10.49 12.15 8.10
N ALA A 220 -10.36 11.09 7.31
CA ALA A 220 -9.58 9.92 7.71
C ALA A 220 -8.24 9.86 6.98
N HIS A 221 -7.24 9.37 7.71
CA HIS A 221 -5.94 8.95 7.23
C HIS A 221 -5.87 7.43 7.31
N ILE A 222 -5.76 6.75 6.17
CA ILE A 222 -5.76 5.30 6.07
C ILE A 222 -4.32 4.85 5.84
N VAL A 223 -3.82 3.97 6.70
CA VAL A 223 -2.49 3.38 6.61
C VAL A 223 -2.63 1.90 6.35
N ALA A 224 -1.97 1.39 5.34
CA ALA A 224 -1.83 -0.03 5.04
C ALA A 224 -0.38 -0.43 5.22
N MET A 225 -0.12 -1.48 6.00
CA MET A 225 1.24 -1.97 6.24
C MET A 225 1.30 -3.49 6.16
N ASP A 226 2.42 -3.98 5.62
CA ASP A 226 2.82 -5.37 5.73
C ASP A 226 3.32 -5.65 7.16
N ASP A 227 2.70 -6.59 7.83
CA ASP A 227 3.09 -7.02 9.17
C ASP A 227 3.54 -8.49 9.22
N ILE A 228 4.10 -8.98 8.10
CA ILE A 228 4.67 -10.32 7.95
C ILE A 228 6.18 -10.20 7.80
N LEU A 229 6.92 -10.78 8.72
CA LEU A 229 8.38 -10.79 8.72
C LEU A 229 8.89 -12.18 8.40
N LEU A 230 9.64 -12.33 7.32
CA LEU A 230 10.37 -13.56 7.00
C LEU A 230 11.75 -13.52 7.66
N THR A 231 12.00 -14.44 8.58
CA THR A 231 13.14 -14.34 9.51
C THR A 231 14.37 -15.15 9.13
N ASP A 232 14.29 -16.10 8.19
CA ASP A 232 15.43 -16.96 7.82
C ASP A 232 15.42 -17.40 6.35
N GLU A 233 16.59 -17.36 5.70
CA GLU A 233 16.83 -17.89 4.36
C GLU A 233 16.81 -19.44 4.30
N LYS A 234 17.06 -20.12 5.43
CA LYS A 234 17.13 -21.60 5.51
C LYS A 234 15.80 -22.30 5.82
N HIS A 235 14.82 -21.72 5.56
CA HIS A 235 13.51 -21.59 6.00
C HIS A 235 12.62 -22.81 5.77
N ASN A 236 11.89 -23.13 6.78
CA ASN A 236 10.67 -23.92 6.69
C ASN A 236 9.52 -22.98 6.23
N PRO A 237 8.75 -23.33 5.18
CA PRO A 237 7.69 -22.45 4.64
C PRO A 237 6.60 -21.99 5.63
N SER A 238 6.72 -22.36 6.90
CA SER A 238 5.80 -21.94 7.95
C SER A 238 6.36 -20.85 8.85
N ASP A 239 7.63 -20.45 8.69
CA ASP A 239 8.30 -19.60 9.64
C ASP A 239 8.27 -18.14 9.20
N TYR A 240 7.29 -17.43 9.61
CA TYR A 240 7.21 -15.98 9.62
C TYR A 240 6.86 -15.53 11.03
N GLU A 241 7.22 -14.32 11.35
CA GLU A 241 6.78 -13.64 12.55
C GLU A 241 5.82 -12.51 12.19
N GLY A 242 4.85 -12.24 13.06
CA GLY A 242 4.04 -11.05 12.93
C GLY A 242 4.78 -9.83 13.45
N GLY A 243 4.67 -8.69 12.78
CA GLY A 243 5.21 -7.44 13.26
C GLY A 243 5.84 -6.57 12.17
N PHE A 244 6.67 -5.62 12.59
CA PHE A 244 7.22 -4.59 11.72
C PHE A 244 8.73 -4.46 11.93
N THR A 245 9.46 -4.25 10.84
CA THR A 245 10.88 -3.89 10.91
C THR A 245 11.05 -2.50 11.51
N ASP A 246 12.25 -2.19 12.01
CA ASP A 246 12.58 -0.84 12.49
C ASP A 246 12.43 0.22 11.38
N ALA A 247 12.72 -0.15 10.13
CA ALA A 247 12.54 0.71 8.96
C ALA A 247 11.06 1.05 8.71
N GLN A 248 10.16 0.08 8.82
CA GLN A 248 8.71 0.30 8.70
C GLN A 248 8.18 1.17 9.85
N VAL A 249 8.67 0.97 11.07
CA VAL A 249 8.31 1.83 12.22
C VAL A 249 8.77 3.28 11.99
N GLU A 250 9.97 3.46 11.46
CA GLU A 250 10.48 4.80 11.15
C GLU A 250 9.70 5.46 10.00
N TRP A 251 9.37 4.71 8.95
CA TRP A 251 8.48 5.17 7.89
C TRP A 251 7.12 5.63 8.44
N LEU A 252 6.49 4.80 9.28
CA LEU A 252 5.19 5.12 9.90
C LEU A 252 5.30 6.39 10.77
N ARG A 253 6.38 6.55 11.53
CA ARG A 253 6.64 7.74 12.34
C ARG A 253 6.68 9.01 11.47
N GLN A 254 7.40 8.94 10.34
CA GLN A 254 7.52 10.06 9.41
C GLN A 254 6.17 10.38 8.77
N ASP A 255 5.44 9.39 8.28
CA ASP A 255 4.12 9.57 7.68
C ASP A 255 3.13 10.20 8.67
N LEU A 256 3.01 9.64 9.87
CA LEU A 256 2.11 10.13 10.92
C LEU A 256 2.52 11.52 11.46
N SER A 257 3.80 11.91 11.38
CA SER A 257 4.25 13.24 11.78
C SER A 257 3.68 14.36 10.90
N LEU A 258 3.26 14.00 9.69
CA LEU A 258 2.65 14.90 8.70
C LEU A 258 1.11 14.83 8.69
N VAL A 259 0.51 14.25 9.72
CA VAL A 259 -0.94 14.06 9.87
C VAL A 259 -1.44 14.84 11.10
N PRO A 260 -2.46 15.70 10.97
CA PRO A 260 -3.09 16.38 12.11
C PRO A 260 -3.64 15.35 13.13
N LYS A 261 -3.47 15.65 14.43
CA LYS A 261 -3.82 14.69 15.50
C LYS A 261 -5.32 14.46 15.69
N ASP A 262 -6.15 15.34 15.18
CA ASP A 262 -7.62 15.25 15.19
C ASP A 262 -8.20 14.42 14.04
N LYS A 263 -7.36 14.00 13.08
CA LYS A 263 -7.81 13.07 12.05
C LYS A 263 -8.07 11.67 12.61
N LEU A 264 -9.10 11.02 12.07
CA LEU A 264 -9.29 9.59 12.27
C LEU A 264 -8.16 8.82 11.56
N VAL A 265 -7.41 8.01 12.29
CA VAL A 265 -6.45 7.08 11.70
C VAL A 265 -7.09 5.70 11.59
N ILE A 266 -7.11 5.13 10.39
CA ILE A 266 -7.52 3.74 10.14
C ILE A 266 -6.26 2.96 9.77
N PHE A 267 -5.86 2.04 10.63
CA PHE A 267 -4.63 1.26 10.46
C PHE A 267 -4.96 -0.17 10.02
N CYS A 268 -4.61 -0.51 8.78
CA CYS A 268 -4.96 -1.76 8.13
C CYS A 268 -3.74 -2.69 8.03
N VAL A 269 -3.83 -3.84 8.67
CA VAL A 269 -2.82 -4.90 8.71
C VAL A 269 -3.49 -6.26 8.63
N HIS A 270 -2.72 -7.31 8.35
CA HIS A 270 -3.23 -8.67 8.31
C HIS A 270 -3.29 -9.31 9.70
N ILE A 271 -2.20 -9.25 10.47
CA ILE A 271 -2.15 -9.81 11.82
C ILE A 271 -2.64 -8.78 12.84
N PRO A 272 -3.71 -9.07 13.61
CA PRO A 272 -4.21 -8.12 14.58
C PRO A 272 -3.15 -7.67 15.61
N LEU A 273 -3.00 -6.37 15.82
CA LEU A 273 -2.03 -5.79 16.78
C LEU A 273 -2.27 -6.21 18.25
N ARG A 274 -3.37 -6.89 18.55
CA ARG A 274 -3.59 -7.50 19.88
C ARG A 274 -2.69 -8.71 20.15
N ASN A 275 -2.06 -9.26 19.11
CA ASN A 275 -1.22 -10.45 19.22
C ASN A 275 0.06 -10.14 19.98
N ALA A 276 0.30 -10.82 21.12
CA ALA A 276 1.37 -10.47 22.06
C ALA A 276 2.79 -10.71 21.52
N THR A 277 2.92 -11.55 20.50
CA THR A 277 4.22 -11.97 19.93
C THR A 277 4.68 -11.12 18.75
N SER A 278 3.89 -10.12 18.32
CA SER A 278 4.25 -9.29 17.17
C SER A 278 5.43 -8.35 17.47
N PHE A 279 6.48 -8.43 16.66
CA PHE A 279 7.66 -7.60 16.75
C PHE A 279 7.32 -6.12 16.51
N ASN A 280 7.89 -5.20 17.29
CA ASN A 280 7.62 -3.76 17.25
C ASN A 280 6.16 -3.33 17.48
N ARG A 281 5.26 -4.24 17.85
CA ARG A 281 3.83 -3.96 18.06
C ARG A 281 3.59 -2.79 19.04
N GLU A 282 4.24 -2.79 20.19
CA GLU A 282 4.02 -1.73 21.18
C GLU A 282 4.52 -0.38 20.70
N THR A 283 5.59 -0.33 19.94
CA THR A 283 6.08 0.90 19.31
C THR A 283 5.06 1.47 18.33
N VAL A 284 4.51 0.63 17.45
CA VAL A 284 3.44 1.03 16.52
C VAL A 284 2.19 1.49 17.27
N ARG A 285 1.75 0.73 18.28
CA ARG A 285 0.60 1.15 19.11
C ARG A 285 0.82 2.50 19.79
N ASN A 286 2.03 2.78 20.25
CA ASN A 286 2.34 4.05 20.90
C ASN A 286 2.33 5.21 19.89
N LEU A 287 2.78 5.03 18.66
CA LEU A 287 2.64 6.02 17.61
C LEU A 287 1.16 6.32 17.29
N LEU A 288 0.35 5.27 17.20
CA LEU A 288 -1.09 5.41 16.93
C LEU A 288 -1.84 6.12 18.07
N LYS A 289 -1.48 5.86 19.33
CA LYS A 289 -2.08 6.51 20.52
C LYS A 289 -1.86 8.03 20.60
N GLU A 290 -1.00 8.60 19.76
CA GLU A 290 -0.84 10.04 19.67
C GLU A 290 -2.02 10.74 18.97
N PHE A 291 -2.94 9.99 18.38
CA PHE A 291 -4.12 10.49 17.68
C PHE A 291 -5.38 10.34 18.53
N ASP A 292 -6.31 11.28 18.39
CA ASP A 292 -7.55 11.31 19.16
C ASP A 292 -8.48 10.15 18.82
N ASN A 293 -8.46 9.70 17.55
CA ASN A 293 -9.32 8.63 17.05
C ASN A 293 -8.51 7.65 16.20
N VAL A 294 -8.55 6.37 16.57
CA VAL A 294 -7.85 5.29 15.85
C VAL A 294 -8.74 4.06 15.75
N HIS A 295 -8.81 3.47 14.54
CA HIS A 295 -9.32 2.13 14.29
C HIS A 295 -8.20 1.23 13.75
N ILE A 296 -8.15 -0.03 14.21
CA ILE A 296 -7.15 -1.03 13.80
C ILE A 296 -7.88 -2.29 13.38
#